data_5773868b164b57352d6a8eb0d4c50f8c
#
_entry.id   5773868b164b57352d6a8eb0d4c50f8c
#
_cell.length_a   1.000
_cell.length_b   1.000
_cell.length_c   1.000
_cell.angle_alpha   90.00
_cell.angle_beta   90.00
_cell.angle_gamma   90.00
#
_symmetry.space_group_name_H-M   'P 1'
#
loop_
_entity.id
_entity.type
_entity.pdbx_description
1 polymer ?
#
loop_
_entity_poly.entity_id
_entity_poly.type
_entity_poly.pdbx_seq_one_letter_code
_entity_poly.pdbx_strand_id
1 'polypeptide(L)'
;MRNDKIAIGVDIGGTNIRAGAVSNDGGLIGESFSVSTNATERKELILSRIVDSISRIITQNKLSISDIQGIGLGCTGPLDVKKGLILECPNLPTMDYFPLRSEIEKAFNLPVFMNNDANAMMLGEASWGAGRGASSVLGITLGTGFGCAIILNQKIWMGATETAGEIWISPYGDGYIEEVVSAAGVCKLYEKLSGLKASSKQIAHLANEGDQFAKAVWEEFGKAVAFALSWSINLLDPEIVIIGGSISNAFELFYPSLYESLVKTICPVPAQNLKIVKAQLGDNAGFIGAAALVF
;
A
#
# COMPACT_ATOMS: atom_id res chain seq x y z
N MET A 1 -26.75 18.34 -12.49
CA MET A 1 -26.33 17.07 -11.87
C MET A 1 -24.86 16.90 -12.25
N ARG A 2 -23.94 16.81 -11.27
CA ARG A 2 -22.54 16.45 -11.56
C ARG A 2 -22.58 15.06 -12.15
N ASN A 3 -22.06 14.90 -13.34
CA ASN A 3 -21.87 13.60 -13.98
C ASN A 3 -20.60 12.99 -13.38
N ASP A 4 -20.64 12.69 -12.08
CA ASP A 4 -19.48 12.16 -11.37
C ASP A 4 -19.27 10.73 -11.87
N LYS A 5 -18.18 10.51 -12.57
CA LYS A 5 -17.73 9.17 -12.95
C LYS A 5 -17.39 8.42 -11.68
N ILE A 6 -17.91 7.20 -11.56
CA ILE A 6 -17.75 6.36 -10.38
C ILE A 6 -16.86 5.16 -10.72
N ALA A 7 -15.93 4.83 -9.84
CA ALA A 7 -15.19 3.57 -9.87
C ALA A 7 -15.48 2.79 -8.58
N ILE A 8 -15.53 1.46 -8.69
CA ILE A 8 -15.51 0.59 -7.51
C ILE A 8 -14.05 0.21 -7.27
N GLY A 9 -13.52 0.58 -6.13
CA GLY A 9 -12.19 0.14 -5.70
C GLY A 9 -12.29 -1.03 -4.74
N VAL A 10 -11.43 -2.02 -4.92
CA VAL A 10 -11.34 -3.20 -4.04
C VAL A 10 -9.88 -3.42 -3.65
N ASP A 11 -9.62 -3.46 -2.37
CA ASP A 11 -8.34 -3.80 -1.77
C ASP A 11 -8.40 -5.24 -1.26
N ILE A 12 -7.56 -6.12 -1.80
CA ILE A 12 -7.57 -7.56 -1.56
C ILE A 12 -6.26 -7.95 -0.89
N GLY A 13 -6.28 -7.99 0.43
CA GLY A 13 -5.16 -8.47 1.23
C GLY A 13 -5.38 -9.90 1.74
N GLY A 14 -4.34 -10.49 2.32
CA GLY A 14 -4.43 -11.83 2.94
C GLY A 14 -5.37 -11.90 4.15
N THR A 15 -5.62 -10.78 4.83
CA THR A 15 -6.48 -10.73 6.02
C THR A 15 -7.89 -10.23 5.72
N ASN A 16 -8.00 -9.15 4.95
CA ASN A 16 -9.28 -8.50 4.67
C ASN A 16 -9.42 -8.17 3.18
N ILE A 17 -10.66 -8.18 2.72
CA ILE A 17 -11.11 -7.56 1.49
C ILE A 17 -11.87 -6.30 1.87
N ARG A 18 -11.51 -5.15 1.28
CA ARG A 18 -12.19 -3.87 1.50
C ARG A 18 -12.67 -3.33 0.16
N ALA A 19 -13.88 -2.79 0.10
CA ALA A 19 -14.44 -2.23 -1.10
C ALA A 19 -15.13 -0.90 -0.83
N GLY A 20 -15.13 0.00 -1.83
CA GLY A 20 -15.83 1.27 -1.77
C GLY A 20 -16.09 1.84 -3.16
N ALA A 21 -17.09 2.70 -3.27
CA ALA A 21 -17.35 3.48 -4.47
C ALA A 21 -16.64 4.84 -4.33
N VAL A 22 -15.93 5.25 -5.38
CA VAL A 22 -15.10 6.44 -5.38
C VAL A 22 -15.41 7.28 -6.63
N SER A 23 -15.56 8.58 -6.43
CA SER A 23 -15.73 9.54 -7.54
C SER A 23 -14.38 9.88 -8.18
N ASN A 24 -14.42 10.45 -9.37
CA ASN A 24 -13.21 10.81 -10.13
C ASN A 24 -12.35 11.91 -9.47
N ASP A 25 -12.82 12.54 -8.42
CA ASP A 25 -12.06 13.48 -7.57
C ASP A 25 -11.52 12.84 -6.29
N GLY A 26 -11.67 11.51 -6.12
CA GLY A 26 -11.21 10.74 -4.99
C GLY A 26 -12.16 10.70 -3.79
N GLY A 27 -13.34 11.30 -3.92
CA GLY A 27 -14.37 11.31 -2.87
C GLY A 27 -15.01 9.94 -2.69
N LEU A 28 -15.16 9.48 -1.44
CA LEU A 28 -15.92 8.29 -1.10
C LEU A 28 -17.41 8.54 -1.34
N ILE A 29 -18.08 7.64 -2.05
CA ILE A 29 -19.53 7.67 -2.30
C ILE A 29 -20.20 6.68 -1.35
N GLY A 30 -20.97 7.21 -0.42
CA GLY A 30 -21.69 6.42 0.56
C GLY A 30 -20.77 5.65 1.53
N GLU A 31 -21.11 4.40 1.80
CA GLU A 31 -20.40 3.56 2.77
C GLU A 31 -19.44 2.59 2.09
N SER A 32 -18.31 2.33 2.72
CA SER A 32 -17.39 1.23 2.36
C SER A 32 -17.79 -0.08 3.06
N PHE A 33 -17.22 -1.18 2.61
CA PHE A 33 -17.44 -2.50 3.18
C PHE A 33 -16.11 -3.21 3.40
N SER A 34 -16.04 -4.01 4.48
CA SER A 34 -14.87 -4.83 4.79
C SER A 34 -15.32 -6.21 5.27
N VAL A 35 -14.60 -7.24 4.84
CA VAL A 35 -14.83 -8.63 5.24
C VAL A 35 -13.48 -9.37 5.33
N SER A 36 -13.40 -10.38 6.19
CA SER A 36 -12.22 -11.26 6.26
C SER A 36 -12.01 -12.00 4.95
N THR A 37 -10.77 -12.02 4.46
CA THR A 37 -10.40 -12.77 3.24
C THR A 37 -10.51 -14.26 3.46
N ASN A 38 -10.15 -14.76 4.65
CA ASN A 38 -9.99 -16.19 4.97
C ASN A 38 -9.12 -16.88 3.89
N ALA A 39 -7.90 -16.39 3.72
CA ALA A 39 -7.00 -16.66 2.60
C ALA A 39 -6.65 -18.14 2.36
N THR A 40 -6.87 -19.00 3.35
CA THR A 40 -6.62 -20.46 3.26
C THR A 40 -7.84 -21.27 2.82
N GLU A 41 -9.00 -20.63 2.65
CA GLU A 41 -10.19 -21.28 2.10
C GLU A 41 -10.05 -21.51 0.58
N ARG A 42 -10.98 -22.29 0.02
CA ARG A 42 -11.00 -22.54 -1.44
C ARG A 42 -11.17 -21.24 -2.21
N LYS A 43 -10.48 -21.13 -3.33
CA LYS A 43 -10.47 -19.93 -4.21
C LYS A 43 -11.87 -19.48 -4.64
N GLU A 44 -12.82 -20.42 -4.84
CA GLU A 44 -14.21 -20.08 -5.20
C GLU A 44 -14.92 -19.29 -4.10
N LEU A 45 -14.61 -19.57 -2.82
CA LEU A 45 -15.18 -18.84 -1.69
C LEU A 45 -14.54 -17.45 -1.54
N ILE A 46 -13.24 -17.33 -1.81
CA ILE A 46 -12.57 -16.02 -1.81
C ILE A 46 -13.11 -15.16 -2.95
N LEU A 47 -13.25 -15.74 -4.16
CA LEU A 47 -13.86 -15.06 -5.30
C LEU A 47 -15.28 -14.60 -4.98
N SER A 48 -16.11 -15.49 -4.38
CA SER A 48 -17.48 -15.12 -3.97
C SER A 48 -17.48 -13.90 -3.03
N ARG A 49 -16.58 -13.85 -2.04
CA ARG A 49 -16.48 -12.70 -1.12
C ARG A 49 -16.10 -11.41 -1.85
N ILE A 50 -15.22 -11.49 -2.85
CA ILE A 50 -14.86 -10.30 -3.67
C ILE A 50 -16.08 -9.84 -4.45
N VAL A 51 -16.78 -10.75 -5.14
CA VAL A 51 -18.00 -10.45 -5.92
C VAL A 51 -19.11 -9.90 -5.00
N ASP A 52 -19.33 -10.53 -3.85
CA ASP A 52 -20.33 -10.10 -2.87
C ASP A 52 -20.00 -8.71 -2.30
N SER A 53 -18.72 -8.42 -2.06
CA SER A 53 -18.27 -7.10 -1.59
C SER A 53 -18.58 -6.02 -2.62
N ILE A 54 -18.29 -6.25 -3.90
CA ILE A 54 -18.59 -5.32 -5.00
C ILE A 54 -20.12 -5.13 -5.14
N SER A 55 -20.86 -6.23 -5.17
CA SER A 55 -22.32 -6.23 -5.29
C SER A 55 -22.98 -5.46 -4.14
N ARG A 56 -22.43 -5.62 -2.93
CA ARG A 56 -22.88 -4.90 -1.75
C ARG A 56 -22.62 -3.40 -1.88
N ILE A 57 -21.45 -2.98 -2.33
CA ILE A 57 -21.16 -1.54 -2.55
C ILE A 57 -22.15 -0.93 -3.56
N ILE A 58 -22.44 -1.64 -4.64
CA ILE A 58 -23.41 -1.17 -5.66
C ILE A 58 -24.81 -1.03 -5.05
N THR A 59 -25.27 -2.06 -4.32
CA THR A 59 -26.64 -2.13 -3.80
C THR A 59 -26.87 -1.15 -2.63
N GLN A 60 -25.98 -1.14 -1.63
CA GLN A 60 -26.15 -0.29 -0.45
C GLN A 60 -26.04 1.20 -0.75
N ASN A 61 -25.20 1.56 -1.73
CA ASN A 61 -25.03 2.94 -2.16
C ASN A 61 -26.00 3.32 -3.33
N LYS A 62 -26.91 2.41 -3.72
CA LYS A 62 -27.93 2.61 -4.76
C LYS A 62 -27.35 3.09 -6.10
N LEU A 63 -26.19 2.52 -6.48
CA LEU A 63 -25.51 2.87 -7.72
C LEU A 63 -26.16 2.17 -8.91
N SER A 64 -26.24 2.86 -10.06
CA SER A 64 -26.55 2.23 -11.34
C SER A 64 -25.26 1.70 -11.98
N ILE A 65 -25.31 0.51 -12.55
CA ILE A 65 -24.18 -0.07 -13.31
C ILE A 65 -23.73 0.87 -14.42
N SER A 66 -24.67 1.60 -15.04
CA SER A 66 -24.36 2.60 -16.10
C SER A 66 -23.50 3.77 -15.64
N ASP A 67 -23.48 4.06 -14.34
CA ASP A 67 -22.70 5.17 -13.75
C ASP A 67 -21.28 4.74 -13.40
N ILE A 68 -21.03 3.41 -13.34
CA ILE A 68 -19.75 2.84 -12.97
C ILE A 68 -18.85 2.71 -14.19
N GLN A 69 -17.71 3.40 -14.18
CA GLN A 69 -16.73 3.40 -15.27
C GLN A 69 -15.89 2.10 -15.30
N GLY A 70 -15.75 1.47 -14.16
CA GLY A 70 -14.96 0.23 -14.01
C GLY A 70 -14.72 -0.16 -12.57
N ILE A 71 -14.03 -1.28 -12.40
CA ILE A 71 -13.64 -1.83 -11.12
C ILE A 71 -12.11 -1.85 -11.05
N GLY A 72 -11.54 -1.25 -10.02
CA GLY A 72 -10.11 -1.31 -9.73
C GLY A 72 -9.82 -2.32 -8.62
N LEU A 73 -8.83 -3.16 -8.81
CA LEU A 73 -8.38 -4.17 -7.85
C LEU A 73 -6.95 -3.87 -7.42
N GLY A 74 -6.74 -3.52 -6.17
CA GLY A 74 -5.45 -3.54 -5.49
C GLY A 74 -5.29 -4.91 -4.84
N CYS A 75 -4.36 -5.71 -5.28
CA CYS A 75 -4.23 -7.09 -4.79
C CYS A 75 -2.81 -7.35 -4.29
N THR A 76 -2.69 -8.05 -3.16
CA THR A 76 -1.39 -8.52 -2.69
C THR A 76 -0.75 -9.44 -3.74
N GLY A 77 0.56 -9.30 -3.92
CA GLY A 77 1.33 -9.99 -4.96
C GLY A 77 2.05 -11.26 -4.50
N PRO A 78 2.78 -11.91 -5.44
CA PRO A 78 3.10 -11.45 -6.79
C PRO A 78 1.95 -11.60 -7.81
N LEU A 79 1.96 -10.73 -8.85
CA LEU A 79 0.92 -10.65 -9.88
C LEU A 79 1.54 -10.65 -11.29
N ASP A 80 0.82 -11.16 -12.29
CA ASP A 80 1.00 -10.82 -13.70
C ASP A 80 -0.11 -9.81 -14.06
N VAL A 81 0.23 -8.53 -13.96
CA VAL A 81 -0.74 -7.43 -14.14
C VAL A 81 -1.28 -7.40 -15.57
N LYS A 82 -0.43 -7.68 -16.58
CA LYS A 82 -0.86 -7.71 -17.99
C LYS A 82 -1.90 -8.79 -18.25
N LYS A 83 -1.72 -9.99 -17.67
CA LYS A 83 -2.69 -11.06 -17.81
C LYS A 83 -3.83 -11.00 -16.80
N GLY A 84 -3.68 -10.23 -15.73
CA GLY A 84 -4.66 -10.14 -14.65
C GLY A 84 -4.70 -11.38 -13.76
N LEU A 85 -3.51 -12.00 -13.53
CA LEU A 85 -3.37 -13.21 -12.74
C LEU A 85 -2.75 -12.93 -11.38
N ILE A 86 -3.24 -13.61 -10.35
CA ILE A 86 -2.49 -13.81 -9.11
C ILE A 86 -1.49 -14.93 -9.41
N LEU A 87 -0.23 -14.72 -9.05
CA LEU A 87 0.81 -15.75 -9.17
C LEU A 87 0.92 -16.56 -7.87
N GLU A 88 2.08 -17.15 -7.56
CA GLU A 88 2.31 -17.88 -6.30
C GLU A 88 2.36 -16.89 -5.13
N CYS A 89 1.17 -16.55 -4.61
CA CYS A 89 0.99 -15.52 -3.60
C CYS A 89 0.94 -16.09 -2.18
N PRO A 90 1.96 -15.88 -1.32
CA PRO A 90 1.98 -16.42 0.04
C PRO A 90 0.80 -15.95 0.90
N ASN A 91 0.27 -14.76 0.62
CA ASN A 91 -0.87 -14.20 1.33
C ASN A 91 -2.23 -14.69 0.84
N LEU A 92 -2.28 -15.38 -0.32
CA LEU A 92 -3.47 -15.95 -0.94
C LEU A 92 -3.16 -17.35 -1.52
N PRO A 93 -2.70 -18.31 -0.71
CA PRO A 93 -2.07 -19.54 -1.17
C PRO A 93 -3.00 -20.47 -1.96
N THR A 94 -4.31 -20.27 -1.92
CA THR A 94 -5.29 -21.06 -2.67
C THR A 94 -5.65 -20.42 -4.02
N MET A 95 -5.13 -19.21 -4.30
CA MET A 95 -5.42 -18.46 -5.52
C MET A 95 -4.24 -18.44 -6.51
N ASP A 96 -3.33 -19.40 -6.42
CA ASP A 96 -2.19 -19.49 -7.33
C ASP A 96 -2.64 -19.63 -8.79
N TYR A 97 -2.04 -18.79 -9.64
CA TYR A 97 -2.32 -18.69 -11.09
C TYR A 97 -3.80 -18.42 -11.41
N PHE A 98 -4.51 -17.75 -10.48
CA PHE A 98 -5.93 -17.48 -10.62
C PHE A 98 -6.20 -16.22 -11.48
N PRO A 99 -7.04 -16.32 -12.53
CA PRO A 99 -7.32 -15.21 -13.45
C PRO A 99 -8.34 -14.23 -12.88
N LEU A 100 -7.98 -13.57 -11.76
CA LEU A 100 -8.89 -12.75 -10.97
C LEU A 100 -9.58 -11.66 -11.81
N ARG A 101 -8.81 -10.91 -12.63
CA ARG A 101 -9.39 -9.84 -13.45
C ARG A 101 -10.52 -10.35 -14.33
N SER A 102 -10.29 -11.42 -15.10
CA SER A 102 -11.30 -11.94 -16.01
C SER A 102 -12.52 -12.54 -15.31
N GLU A 103 -12.36 -13.10 -14.10
CA GLU A 103 -13.50 -13.59 -13.33
C GLU A 103 -14.40 -12.45 -12.83
N ILE A 104 -13.80 -11.33 -12.42
CA ILE A 104 -14.58 -10.14 -12.03
C ILE A 104 -15.21 -9.46 -13.24
N GLU A 105 -14.50 -9.37 -14.39
CA GLU A 105 -15.06 -8.89 -15.66
C GLU A 105 -16.31 -9.68 -16.07
N LYS A 106 -16.25 -11.02 -15.99
CA LYS A 106 -17.41 -11.89 -16.28
C LYS A 106 -18.58 -11.67 -15.32
N ALA A 107 -18.29 -11.43 -14.03
CA ALA A 107 -19.34 -11.27 -13.03
C ALA A 107 -20.13 -9.97 -13.18
N PHE A 108 -19.48 -8.87 -13.60
CA PHE A 108 -20.10 -7.53 -13.62
C PHE A 108 -20.30 -6.96 -15.03
N ASN A 109 -19.69 -7.53 -16.05
CA ASN A 109 -19.64 -6.98 -17.41
C ASN A 109 -19.17 -5.52 -17.44
N LEU A 110 -18.16 -5.19 -16.62
CA LEU A 110 -17.51 -3.89 -16.52
C LEU A 110 -16.01 -4.03 -16.79
N PRO A 111 -15.31 -2.99 -17.26
CA PRO A 111 -13.85 -2.98 -17.32
C PRO A 111 -13.23 -3.18 -15.94
N VAL A 112 -12.21 -4.04 -15.84
CA VAL A 112 -11.49 -4.30 -14.58
C VAL A 112 -10.01 -4.02 -14.75
N PHE A 113 -9.48 -3.23 -13.83
CA PHE A 113 -8.07 -2.87 -13.75
C PHE A 113 -7.48 -3.47 -12.49
N MET A 114 -6.28 -4.04 -12.57
CA MET A 114 -5.65 -4.69 -11.43
C MET A 114 -4.19 -4.25 -11.33
N ASN A 115 -3.74 -4.01 -10.10
CA ASN A 115 -2.32 -3.80 -9.80
C ASN A 115 -2.01 -4.31 -8.38
N ASN A 116 -0.71 -4.33 -8.03
CA ASN A 116 -0.28 -4.57 -6.66
C ASN A 116 -0.89 -3.54 -5.70
N ASP A 117 -1.19 -3.96 -4.48
CA ASP A 117 -1.82 -3.14 -3.44
C ASP A 117 -1.02 -1.88 -3.08
N ALA A 118 0.32 -1.98 -2.95
CA ALA A 118 1.18 -0.83 -2.69
C ALA A 118 1.19 0.16 -3.87
N ASN A 119 1.25 -0.36 -5.11
CA ASN A 119 1.17 0.46 -6.31
C ASN A 119 -0.17 1.20 -6.41
N ALA A 120 -1.27 0.49 -6.18
CA ALA A 120 -2.61 1.07 -6.21
C ALA A 120 -2.76 2.14 -5.12
N MET A 121 -2.38 1.84 -3.88
CA MET A 121 -2.42 2.79 -2.77
C MET A 121 -1.66 4.06 -3.08
N MET A 122 -0.43 3.95 -3.61
CA MET A 122 0.41 5.13 -3.91
C MET A 122 -0.08 5.89 -5.14
N LEU A 123 -0.74 5.23 -6.10
CA LEU A 123 -1.44 5.93 -7.18
C LEU A 123 -2.58 6.80 -6.62
N GLY A 124 -3.34 6.28 -5.66
CA GLY A 124 -4.37 7.04 -4.96
C GLY A 124 -3.80 8.26 -4.23
N GLU A 125 -2.71 8.08 -3.49
CA GLU A 125 -2.02 9.18 -2.81
C GLU A 125 -1.46 10.22 -3.79
N ALA A 126 -0.93 9.80 -4.92
CA ALA A 126 -0.45 10.71 -5.98
C ALA A 126 -1.60 11.48 -6.62
N SER A 127 -2.77 10.84 -6.81
CA SER A 127 -3.93 11.44 -7.47
C SER A 127 -4.72 12.37 -6.55
N TRP A 128 -4.97 11.95 -5.31
CA TRP A 128 -5.94 12.61 -4.44
C TRP A 128 -5.46 12.85 -3.00
N GLY A 129 -4.31 12.33 -2.63
CA GLY A 129 -3.74 12.42 -1.30
C GLY A 129 -2.50 13.31 -1.20
N ALA A 130 -1.53 12.85 -0.43
CA ALA A 130 -0.30 13.58 -0.09
C ALA A 130 0.59 13.94 -1.29
N GLY A 131 0.48 13.19 -2.39
CA GLY A 131 1.26 13.40 -3.62
C GLY A 131 0.55 14.23 -4.69
N ARG A 132 -0.62 14.78 -4.39
CA ARG A 132 -1.42 15.52 -5.38
C ARG A 132 -0.63 16.67 -5.99
N GLY A 133 -0.52 16.65 -7.34
CA GLY A 133 0.20 17.66 -8.11
C GLY A 133 1.69 17.39 -8.30
N ALA A 134 2.27 16.39 -7.64
CA ALA A 134 3.63 15.97 -7.90
C ALA A 134 3.74 15.17 -9.20
N SER A 135 4.80 15.42 -9.98
CA SER A 135 5.09 14.67 -11.21
C SER A 135 5.86 13.39 -10.95
N SER A 136 6.57 13.28 -9.83
CA SER A 136 7.30 12.09 -9.40
C SER A 136 7.11 11.81 -7.92
N VAL A 137 6.59 10.62 -7.61
CA VAL A 137 6.35 10.15 -6.25
C VAL A 137 7.07 8.82 -6.03
N LEU A 138 7.85 8.74 -4.96
CA LEU A 138 8.33 7.48 -4.42
C LEU A 138 7.47 7.15 -3.20
N GLY A 139 6.68 6.10 -3.27
CA GLY A 139 5.81 5.68 -2.18
C GLY A 139 6.29 4.41 -1.52
N ILE A 140 6.21 4.33 -0.19
CA ILE A 140 6.41 3.08 0.54
C ILE A 140 5.23 2.76 1.43
N THR A 141 4.89 1.49 1.53
CA THR A 141 3.89 0.99 2.48
C THR A 141 4.56 0.15 3.54
N LEU A 142 4.39 0.54 4.80
CA LEU A 142 4.99 -0.09 5.97
C LEU A 142 3.88 -0.76 6.80
N GLY A 143 3.92 -2.08 6.89
CA GLY A 143 2.89 -2.85 7.59
C GLY A 143 3.38 -4.24 7.95
N THR A 144 2.62 -5.28 7.63
CA THR A 144 3.03 -6.68 7.74
C THR A 144 4.31 -6.92 6.95
N GLY A 145 4.37 -6.37 5.73
CA GLY A 145 5.54 -6.34 4.87
C GLY A 145 5.94 -4.91 4.51
N PHE A 146 6.82 -4.82 3.51
CA PHE A 146 7.34 -3.60 2.91
C PHE A 146 6.94 -3.55 1.43
N GLY A 147 6.14 -2.58 1.03
CA GLY A 147 5.86 -2.30 -0.37
C GLY A 147 6.53 -1.00 -0.82
N CYS A 148 6.87 -0.91 -2.10
CA CYS A 148 7.39 0.31 -2.70
C CYS A 148 6.78 0.50 -4.09
N ALA A 149 6.38 1.72 -4.40
CA ALA A 149 5.76 2.12 -5.65
C ALA A 149 6.41 3.36 -6.23
N ILE A 150 6.50 3.42 -7.54
CA ILE A 150 7.04 4.56 -8.29
C ILE A 150 5.92 5.12 -9.16
N ILE A 151 5.54 6.38 -8.93
CA ILE A 151 4.51 7.06 -9.72
C ILE A 151 5.19 8.20 -10.48
N LEU A 152 5.12 8.16 -11.81
CA LEU A 152 5.66 9.18 -12.68
C LEU A 152 4.55 9.74 -13.57
N ASN A 153 4.34 11.06 -13.53
CA ASN A 153 3.29 11.74 -14.29
C ASN A 153 1.91 11.09 -14.10
N GLN A 154 1.53 10.84 -12.84
CA GLN A 154 0.27 10.22 -12.43
C GLN A 154 0.07 8.78 -12.95
N LYS A 155 1.14 8.07 -13.28
CA LYS A 155 1.10 6.69 -13.73
C LYS A 155 2.07 5.82 -12.93
N ILE A 156 1.66 4.63 -12.62
CA ILE A 156 2.52 3.63 -11.99
C ILE A 156 3.62 3.25 -13.00
N TRP A 157 4.88 3.40 -12.58
CA TRP A 157 6.00 2.88 -13.34
C TRP A 157 6.31 1.45 -12.88
N MET A 158 5.90 0.47 -13.68
CA MET A 158 6.02 -0.95 -13.33
C MET A 158 7.35 -1.58 -13.78
N GLY A 159 8.17 -0.86 -14.55
CA GLY A 159 9.40 -1.44 -15.14
C GLY A 159 9.12 -2.45 -16.26
N ALA A 160 10.15 -3.17 -16.67
CA ALA A 160 10.09 -4.10 -17.81
C ALA A 160 9.32 -5.39 -17.48
N THR A 161 9.40 -5.86 -16.25
CA THR A 161 8.85 -7.14 -15.76
C THR A 161 7.72 -6.97 -14.76
N GLU A 162 7.19 -5.75 -14.62
CA GLU A 162 6.12 -5.39 -13.67
C GLU A 162 6.54 -5.47 -12.18
N THR A 163 7.85 -5.50 -11.91
CA THR A 163 8.43 -5.65 -10.56
C THR A 163 9.25 -4.44 -10.11
N ALA A 164 9.04 -3.26 -10.72
CA ALA A 164 9.70 -2.04 -10.27
C ALA A 164 9.24 -1.71 -8.84
N GLY A 165 10.17 -1.38 -7.96
CA GLY A 165 9.88 -1.11 -6.55
C GLY A 165 10.03 -2.33 -5.63
N GLU A 166 10.29 -3.53 -6.14
CA GLU A 166 10.50 -4.74 -5.31
C GLU A 166 11.85 -4.70 -4.55
N ILE A 167 12.08 -3.61 -3.81
CA ILE A 167 13.32 -3.39 -3.04
C ILE A 167 13.31 -4.09 -1.67
N TRP A 168 12.18 -4.67 -1.25
CA TRP A 168 12.02 -5.35 0.03
C TRP A 168 13.03 -6.48 0.24
N ILE A 169 13.42 -7.19 -0.85
CA ILE A 169 14.40 -8.28 -0.84
C ILE A 169 15.87 -7.80 -0.94
N SER A 170 16.10 -6.48 -1.04
CA SER A 170 17.47 -5.96 -1.11
C SER A 170 18.24 -6.23 0.17
N PRO A 171 19.55 -6.56 0.08
CA PRO A 171 20.36 -6.90 1.24
C PRO A 171 20.40 -5.79 2.29
N TYR A 172 20.24 -6.17 3.56
CA TYR A 172 20.39 -5.29 4.71
C TYR A 172 20.95 -6.09 5.91
N GLY A 173 22.18 -5.78 6.33
CA GLY A 173 22.89 -6.58 7.32
C GLY A 173 23.08 -8.03 6.85
N ASP A 174 22.70 -8.99 7.70
CA ASP A 174 22.76 -10.42 7.37
C ASP A 174 21.48 -10.95 6.70
N GLY A 175 20.51 -10.08 6.40
CA GLY A 175 19.23 -10.42 5.80
C GLY A 175 18.81 -9.43 4.71
N TYR A 176 17.53 -9.07 4.68
CA TYR A 176 16.99 -8.14 3.69
C TYR A 176 16.08 -7.08 4.36
N ILE A 177 15.75 -6.04 3.61
CA ILE A 177 15.07 -4.83 4.11
C ILE A 177 13.79 -5.16 4.87
N GLU A 178 12.90 -6.00 4.33
CA GLU A 178 11.60 -6.30 4.96
C GLU A 178 11.73 -6.96 6.33
N GLU A 179 12.80 -7.76 6.55
CA GLU A 179 13.00 -8.39 7.86
C GLU A 179 13.17 -7.39 9.00
N VAL A 180 13.61 -6.17 8.68
CA VAL A 180 13.82 -5.09 9.63
C VAL A 180 12.76 -4.01 9.49
N VAL A 181 12.42 -3.64 8.24
CA VAL A 181 11.48 -2.56 7.93
C VAL A 181 10.06 -3.12 7.77
N SER A 182 9.56 -3.75 8.82
CA SER A 182 8.20 -4.30 8.91
C SER A 182 7.71 -4.35 10.34
N ALA A 183 6.44 -4.65 10.55
CA ALA A 183 5.89 -4.84 11.90
C ALA A 183 6.60 -5.97 12.67
N ALA A 184 6.96 -7.06 11.98
CA ALA A 184 7.71 -8.16 12.56
C ALA A 184 9.13 -7.71 12.98
N GLY A 185 9.81 -6.91 12.16
CA GLY A 185 11.12 -6.34 12.46
C GLY A 185 11.09 -5.46 13.72
N VAL A 186 10.10 -4.58 13.83
CA VAL A 186 9.86 -3.75 15.02
C VAL A 186 9.69 -4.61 16.28
N CYS A 187 8.84 -5.65 16.21
CA CYS A 187 8.58 -6.55 17.33
C CYS A 187 9.85 -7.33 17.74
N LYS A 188 10.59 -7.87 16.77
CA LYS A 188 11.82 -8.64 16.97
C LYS A 188 12.91 -7.77 17.62
N LEU A 189 13.04 -6.52 17.16
CA LEU A 189 14.04 -5.61 17.75
C LEU A 189 13.66 -5.22 19.18
N TYR A 190 12.38 -4.97 19.46
CA TYR A 190 11.93 -4.68 20.83
C TYR A 190 12.18 -5.85 21.78
N GLU A 191 11.82 -7.07 21.36
CA GLU A 191 12.11 -8.29 22.16
C GLU A 191 13.61 -8.44 22.43
N LYS A 192 14.47 -8.18 21.43
CA LYS A 192 15.93 -8.23 21.58
C LYS A 192 16.46 -7.21 22.61
N LEU A 193 15.91 -6.00 22.63
CA LEU A 193 16.41 -4.91 23.50
C LEU A 193 15.83 -4.97 24.92
N SER A 194 14.55 -5.29 25.05
CA SER A 194 13.82 -5.24 26.33
C SER A 194 13.67 -6.60 27.01
N GLY A 195 13.81 -7.71 26.27
CA GLY A 195 13.42 -9.06 26.72
C GLY A 195 11.91 -9.31 26.72
N LEU A 196 11.08 -8.36 26.30
CA LEU A 196 9.62 -8.43 26.35
C LEU A 196 9.03 -8.53 24.93
N LYS A 197 7.88 -9.20 24.83
CA LYS A 197 7.12 -9.28 23.57
C LYS A 197 5.99 -8.24 23.56
N ALA A 198 5.91 -7.49 22.48
CA ALA A 198 4.82 -6.55 22.23
C ALA A 198 4.56 -6.41 20.73
N SER A 199 3.33 -6.05 20.35
CA SER A 199 3.00 -5.68 18.97
C SER A 199 3.58 -4.30 18.61
N SER A 200 3.79 -4.02 17.32
CA SER A 200 4.30 -2.73 16.85
C SER A 200 3.45 -1.54 17.34
N LYS A 201 2.12 -1.73 17.44
CA LYS A 201 1.19 -0.74 17.99
C LYS A 201 1.43 -0.48 19.49
N GLN A 202 1.65 -1.55 20.28
CA GLN A 202 1.99 -1.41 21.70
C GLN A 202 3.35 -0.76 21.90
N ILE A 203 4.35 -1.11 21.07
CA ILE A 203 5.69 -0.50 21.11
C ILE A 203 5.60 1.02 20.79
N ALA A 204 4.75 1.41 19.83
CA ALA A 204 4.51 2.82 19.56
C ALA A 204 3.87 3.55 20.76
N HIS A 205 2.93 2.91 21.43
CA HIS A 205 2.32 3.46 22.65
C HIS A 205 3.34 3.60 23.77
N LEU A 206 4.14 2.57 24.05
CA LEU A 206 5.20 2.60 25.06
C LEU A 206 6.24 3.69 24.77
N ALA A 207 6.62 3.90 23.51
CA ALA A 207 7.54 4.97 23.13
C ALA A 207 6.98 6.35 23.46
N ASN A 208 5.68 6.58 23.23
CA ASN A 208 4.98 7.83 23.59
C ASN A 208 4.87 8.01 25.10
N GLU A 209 4.81 6.93 25.89
CA GLU A 209 4.83 6.97 27.35
C GLU A 209 6.25 7.12 27.94
N GLY A 210 7.27 7.12 27.10
CA GLY A 210 8.65 7.40 27.50
C GLY A 210 9.55 6.19 27.65
N ASP A 211 9.07 4.98 27.35
CA ASP A 211 9.89 3.75 27.39
C ASP A 211 11.13 3.89 26.50
N GLN A 212 12.33 3.68 27.10
CA GLN A 212 13.60 3.92 26.42
C GLN A 212 13.91 2.83 25.37
N PHE A 213 13.50 1.60 25.60
CA PHE A 213 13.69 0.52 24.63
C PHE A 213 12.81 0.73 23.41
N ALA A 214 11.54 1.09 23.63
CA ALA A 214 10.60 1.40 22.55
C ALA A 214 11.08 2.61 21.71
N LYS A 215 11.59 3.66 22.34
CA LYS A 215 12.20 4.81 21.62
C LYS A 215 13.40 4.39 20.79
N ALA A 216 14.31 3.59 21.35
CA ALA A 216 15.46 3.08 20.62
C ALA A 216 15.07 2.21 19.42
N VAL A 217 13.99 1.41 19.54
CA VAL A 217 13.45 0.63 18.42
C VAL A 217 13.02 1.52 17.26
N TRP A 218 12.26 2.59 17.54
CA TRP A 218 11.78 3.48 16.47
C TRP A 218 12.92 4.32 15.88
N GLU A 219 13.93 4.66 16.66
CA GLU A 219 15.14 5.31 16.15
C GLU A 219 15.89 4.41 15.16
N GLU A 220 16.15 3.16 15.52
CA GLU A 220 16.81 2.19 14.62
C GLU A 220 15.94 1.86 13.40
N PHE A 221 14.63 1.77 13.57
CA PHE A 221 13.69 1.59 12.47
C PHE A 221 13.79 2.75 11.46
N GLY A 222 13.84 4.00 11.92
CA GLY A 222 14.01 5.15 11.05
C GLY A 222 15.31 5.12 10.26
N LYS A 223 16.42 4.70 10.88
CA LYS A 223 17.72 4.50 10.19
C LYS A 223 17.62 3.42 9.11
N ALA A 224 16.93 2.33 9.39
CA ALA A 224 16.72 1.25 8.42
C ALA A 224 15.85 1.70 7.23
N VAL A 225 14.77 2.47 7.48
CA VAL A 225 13.96 3.08 6.42
C VAL A 225 14.79 4.04 5.58
N ALA A 226 15.68 4.84 6.20
CA ALA A 226 16.60 5.72 5.48
C ALA A 226 17.51 4.95 4.53
N PHE A 227 18.07 3.84 4.98
CA PHE A 227 18.88 2.98 4.13
C PHE A 227 18.08 2.47 2.92
N ALA A 228 16.86 1.95 3.16
CA ALA A 228 15.98 1.45 2.11
C ALA A 228 15.66 2.50 1.04
N LEU A 229 15.49 3.77 1.45
CA LEU A 229 15.12 4.86 0.55
C LEU A 229 16.31 5.53 -0.14
N SER A 230 17.52 5.49 0.45
CA SER A 230 18.67 6.29 -0.02
C SER A 230 19.04 6.04 -1.47
N TRP A 231 19.12 4.78 -1.89
CA TRP A 231 19.42 4.40 -3.28
C TRP A 231 18.31 4.81 -4.25
N SER A 232 17.06 4.60 -3.83
CA SER A 232 15.90 4.94 -4.66
C SER A 232 15.79 6.45 -4.86
N ILE A 233 16.05 7.26 -3.82
CA ILE A 233 16.05 8.72 -3.91
C ILE A 233 17.16 9.21 -4.83
N ASN A 234 18.39 8.71 -4.67
CA ASN A 234 19.51 9.08 -5.54
C ASN A 234 19.30 8.67 -7.01
N LEU A 235 18.56 7.59 -7.25
CA LEU A 235 18.29 7.07 -8.60
C LEU A 235 17.14 7.80 -9.29
N LEU A 236 16.06 8.08 -8.55
CA LEU A 236 14.81 8.58 -9.10
C LEU A 236 14.64 10.10 -8.95
N ASP A 237 15.32 10.72 -8.00
CA ASP A 237 15.19 12.14 -7.64
C ASP A 237 13.70 12.56 -7.54
N PRO A 238 12.90 11.93 -6.66
CA PRO A 238 11.47 12.18 -6.60
C PRO A 238 11.15 13.53 -5.97
N GLU A 239 10.08 14.21 -6.43
CA GLU A 239 9.59 15.45 -5.82
C GLU A 239 9.10 15.22 -4.38
N ILE A 240 8.58 14.02 -4.09
CA ILE A 240 8.01 13.66 -2.79
C ILE A 240 8.16 12.18 -2.51
N VAL A 241 8.47 11.86 -1.25
CA VAL A 241 8.41 10.51 -0.70
C VAL A 241 7.19 10.40 0.21
N ILE A 242 6.33 9.41 -0.03
CA ILE A 242 5.12 9.16 0.75
C ILE A 242 5.27 7.88 1.55
N ILE A 243 5.02 7.96 2.86
CA ILE A 243 5.06 6.80 3.76
C ILE A 243 3.65 6.45 4.21
N GLY A 244 3.16 5.30 3.75
CA GLY A 244 1.85 4.75 4.07
C GLY A 244 1.92 3.43 4.83
N GLY A 245 0.78 2.74 4.91
CA GLY A 245 0.64 1.49 5.66
C GLY A 245 0.42 1.70 7.17
N SER A 246 0.15 0.62 7.89
CA SER A 246 -0.24 0.70 9.31
C SER A 246 0.85 1.25 10.24
N ILE A 247 2.13 1.03 9.91
CA ILE A 247 3.27 1.57 10.69
C ILE A 247 3.40 3.08 10.52
N SER A 248 2.88 3.68 9.45
CA SER A 248 2.88 5.13 9.28
C SER A 248 2.13 5.87 10.40
N ASN A 249 1.32 5.18 11.20
CA ASN A 249 0.72 5.75 12.41
C ASN A 249 1.74 6.07 13.51
N ALA A 250 2.95 5.49 13.44
CA ALA A 250 4.08 5.82 14.30
C ALA A 250 5.09 6.77 13.63
N PHE A 251 4.70 7.47 12.55
CA PHE A 251 5.57 8.32 11.73
C PHE A 251 6.45 9.25 12.56
N GLU A 252 5.86 9.98 13.51
CA GLU A 252 6.58 10.96 14.33
C GLU A 252 7.67 10.33 15.22
N LEU A 253 7.58 9.03 15.53
CA LEU A 253 8.56 8.33 16.35
C LEU A 253 9.84 7.98 15.58
N PHE A 254 9.74 7.70 14.30
CA PHE A 254 10.89 7.29 13.48
C PHE A 254 11.36 8.36 12.47
N TYR A 255 10.51 9.35 12.16
CA TYR A 255 10.83 10.40 11.18
C TYR A 255 12.11 11.17 11.49
N PRO A 256 12.40 11.58 12.75
CA PRO A 256 13.63 12.33 13.06
C PRO A 256 14.90 11.56 12.65
N SER A 257 15.01 10.30 13.03
CA SER A 257 16.17 9.44 12.70
C SER A 257 16.22 9.06 11.23
N LEU A 258 15.05 8.86 10.59
CA LEU A 258 14.92 8.68 9.16
C LEU A 258 15.51 9.88 8.40
N TYR A 259 15.03 11.09 8.70
CA TYR A 259 15.45 12.30 8.01
C TYR A 259 16.95 12.59 8.22
N GLU A 260 17.41 12.54 9.49
CA GLU A 260 18.83 12.75 9.81
C GLU A 260 19.76 11.77 9.09
N SER A 261 19.34 10.50 8.95
CA SER A 261 20.13 9.48 8.24
C SER A 261 20.12 9.70 6.73
N LEU A 262 18.95 10.05 6.15
CA LEU A 262 18.82 10.30 4.72
C LEU A 262 19.67 11.47 4.24
N VAL A 263 19.62 12.60 4.89
CA VAL A 263 20.39 13.80 4.48
C VAL A 263 21.90 13.58 4.48
N LYS A 264 22.38 12.54 5.19
CA LYS A 264 23.79 12.13 5.23
C LYS A 264 24.16 11.14 4.11
N THR A 265 23.18 10.49 3.49
CA THR A 265 23.40 9.36 2.56
C THR A 265 22.93 9.62 1.15
N ILE A 266 22.15 10.68 0.91
CA ILE A 266 21.72 11.09 -0.43
C ILE A 266 22.52 12.28 -0.94
N CYS A 267 22.46 12.55 -2.27
CA CYS A 267 23.10 13.69 -2.87
C CYS A 267 22.63 15.01 -2.26
N PRO A 268 23.51 16.05 -2.16
CA PRO A 268 23.19 17.31 -1.49
C PRO A 268 21.98 18.04 -2.06
N VAL A 269 21.75 18.01 -3.37
CA VAL A 269 20.63 18.71 -4.01
C VAL A 269 19.29 18.07 -3.65
N PRO A 270 19.09 16.74 -3.84
CA PRO A 270 17.94 16.05 -3.29
C PRO A 270 17.74 16.30 -1.78
N ALA A 271 18.80 16.24 -0.98
CA ALA A 271 18.71 16.42 0.47
C ALA A 271 18.13 17.79 0.88
N GLN A 272 18.42 18.87 0.13
CA GLN A 272 17.91 20.21 0.38
C GLN A 272 16.43 20.38 0.00
N ASN A 273 15.93 19.57 -0.91
CA ASN A 273 14.56 19.69 -1.46
C ASN A 273 13.64 18.53 -1.04
N LEU A 274 14.16 17.57 -0.30
CA LEU A 274 13.46 16.34 0.06
C LEU A 274 12.19 16.61 0.87
N LYS A 275 11.08 16.15 0.35
CA LYS A 275 9.78 16.13 1.03
C LYS A 275 9.43 14.71 1.38
N ILE A 276 9.38 14.40 2.68
CA ILE A 276 8.91 13.10 3.16
C ILE A 276 7.66 13.35 3.98
N VAL A 277 6.57 12.71 3.60
CA VAL A 277 5.26 12.94 4.23
C VAL A 277 4.56 11.62 4.53
N LYS A 278 3.66 11.67 5.50
CA LYS A 278 2.71 10.58 5.78
C LYS A 278 1.60 10.58 4.74
N ALA A 279 1.14 9.40 4.34
CA ALA A 279 -0.05 9.18 3.51
C ALA A 279 -1.29 9.82 4.14
N GLN A 280 -2.18 10.40 3.31
CA GLN A 280 -3.34 11.18 3.75
C GLN A 280 -4.69 10.49 3.59
N LEU A 281 -4.81 9.48 2.71
CA LEU A 281 -6.08 8.79 2.45
C LEU A 281 -6.52 7.85 3.59
N GLY A 282 -5.67 7.68 4.62
CA GLY A 282 -5.99 6.95 5.83
C GLY A 282 -6.31 5.47 5.61
N ASP A 283 -7.25 4.95 6.40
CA ASP A 283 -7.63 3.52 6.36
C ASP A 283 -8.32 3.09 5.06
N ASN A 284 -8.79 4.05 4.26
CA ASN A 284 -9.46 3.82 2.99
C ASN A 284 -8.50 3.85 1.79
N ALA A 285 -7.22 4.14 2.03
CA ALA A 285 -6.21 4.32 0.97
C ALA A 285 -6.12 3.15 -0.01
N GLY A 286 -6.27 1.90 0.46
CA GLY A 286 -6.20 0.70 -0.36
C GLY A 286 -7.27 0.69 -1.47
N PHE A 287 -8.55 0.74 -1.11
CA PHE A 287 -9.62 0.71 -2.13
C PHE A 287 -9.76 2.04 -2.88
N ILE A 288 -9.47 3.20 -2.26
CA ILE A 288 -9.42 4.48 -2.99
C ILE A 288 -8.32 4.43 -4.05
N GLY A 289 -7.14 3.92 -3.70
CA GLY A 289 -6.05 3.72 -4.63
C GLY A 289 -6.37 2.70 -5.73
N ALA A 290 -7.06 1.61 -5.39
CA ALA A 290 -7.56 0.67 -6.38
C ALA A 290 -8.52 1.35 -7.36
N ALA A 291 -9.43 2.21 -6.89
CA ALA A 291 -10.32 2.98 -7.76
C ALA A 291 -9.56 3.94 -8.71
N ALA A 292 -8.40 4.46 -8.28
CA ALA A 292 -7.57 5.31 -9.13
C ALA A 292 -7.05 4.61 -10.39
N LEU A 293 -6.97 3.27 -10.39
CA LEU A 293 -6.59 2.50 -11.58
C LEU A 293 -7.60 2.64 -12.74
N VAL A 294 -8.82 3.08 -12.46
CA VAL A 294 -9.91 3.19 -13.44
C VAL A 294 -9.87 4.52 -14.17
N PHE A 295 -9.34 5.56 -13.55
CA PHE A 295 -9.32 6.94 -14.06
C PHE A 295 -7.96 7.29 -14.68
#